data_cae3587839b5e6114462071e67ef087d
#
_entry.id   cae3587839b5e6114462071e67ef087d
#
_cell.length_a   1.000
_cell.length_b   1.000
_cell.length_c   1.000
_cell.angle_alpha   90.00
_cell.angle_beta   90.00
_cell.angle_gamma   90.00
#
_symmetry.space_group_name_H-M   'P 1'
#
loop_
_entity.id
_entity.type
_entity.pdbx_description
1 polymer ?
#
loop_
_entity_poly.entity_id
_entity_poly.type
_entity_poly.pdbx_seq_one_letter_code
_entity_poly.pdbx_strand_id
1 'polypeptide(L)'
;MFEPQLDKNVEVYIDDMVVKSKLVSEHVGDLTSIFEILRKHKLRRNASKCSFGIGLGKFLGYMMTHGGIEVNPDQIKAINNLQPPRNPKEVQKLTGMMAALNWFISRSADKCRPFFLLLHKWKEFEWSDECVMTFQQLKQYLSRPPIMSSPVVDEVLLPILQQPSMP
;
A
#
# COMPACT_ATOMS: atom_id res chain seq x y z
N MET A 1 2.23 18.91 -18.37
CA MET A 1 2.04 17.96 -19.50
C MET A 1 0.65 17.35 -19.48
N PHE A 2 0.21 16.76 -18.38
CA PHE A 2 -1.14 16.17 -18.23
C PHE A 2 -2.14 17.10 -17.52
N GLU A 3 -1.80 18.35 -17.30
CA GLU A 3 -2.57 19.32 -16.50
C GLU A 3 -4.08 19.38 -16.83
N PRO A 4 -4.51 19.32 -18.10
CA PRO A 4 -5.94 19.28 -18.44
C PRO A 4 -6.65 17.96 -18.09
N GLN A 5 -5.89 16.85 -17.95
CA GLN A 5 -6.40 15.49 -17.69
C GLN A 5 -6.20 15.05 -16.24
N LEU A 6 -5.32 15.71 -15.48
CA LEU A 6 -5.12 15.43 -14.05
C LEU A 6 -6.44 15.54 -13.29
N ASP A 7 -6.67 14.64 -12.36
CA ASP A 7 -7.88 14.54 -11.53
C ASP A 7 -9.18 14.23 -12.28
N LYS A 8 -9.18 14.23 -13.62
CA LYS A 8 -10.33 13.84 -14.43
C LYS A 8 -10.28 12.36 -14.80
N ASN A 9 -9.32 12.02 -15.65
CA ASN A 9 -9.17 10.67 -16.20
C ASN A 9 -7.75 10.12 -16.09
N VAL A 10 -6.80 10.89 -15.52
CA VAL A 10 -5.42 10.46 -15.30
C VAL A 10 -4.95 10.82 -13.89
N GLU A 11 -4.33 9.87 -13.24
CA GLU A 11 -3.55 10.08 -12.03
C GLU A 11 -2.11 9.65 -12.27
N VAL A 12 -1.17 10.50 -11.87
CA VAL A 12 0.27 10.27 -12.06
C VAL A 12 0.98 10.43 -10.72
N TYR A 13 1.79 9.44 -10.39
CA TYR A 13 2.65 9.49 -9.22
C TYR A 13 4.03 8.96 -9.57
N ILE A 14 5.00 9.85 -9.66
CA ILE A 14 6.39 9.56 -10.05
C ILE A 14 6.41 8.79 -11.39
N ASP A 15 6.65 7.49 -11.37
CA ASP A 15 6.76 6.63 -12.56
C ASP A 15 5.46 5.87 -12.89
N ASP A 16 4.51 5.86 -11.97
CA ASP A 16 3.24 5.15 -12.12
C ASP A 16 2.14 6.07 -12.64
N MET A 17 1.33 5.57 -13.56
CA MET A 17 0.20 6.30 -14.14
C MET A 17 -1.02 5.39 -14.23
N VAL A 18 -2.17 5.93 -13.81
CA VAL A 18 -3.48 5.29 -13.95
C VAL A 18 -4.35 6.12 -14.85
N VAL A 19 -4.95 5.50 -15.86
CA VAL A 19 -6.00 6.09 -16.69
C VAL A 19 -7.32 5.47 -16.28
N LYS A 20 -8.27 6.29 -15.86
CA LYS A 20 -9.61 5.90 -15.43
C LYS A 20 -10.66 6.60 -16.29
N SER A 21 -11.80 5.97 -16.48
CA SER A 21 -12.93 6.55 -17.20
C SER A 21 -14.23 6.26 -16.45
N LYS A 22 -15.18 7.18 -16.50
CA LYS A 22 -16.49 7.00 -15.87
C LYS A 22 -17.33 5.95 -16.60
N LEU A 23 -17.25 5.93 -17.93
CA LEU A 23 -17.97 5.00 -18.78
C LEU A 23 -16.98 4.14 -19.58
N VAL A 24 -17.30 2.86 -19.70
CA VAL A 24 -16.47 1.92 -20.49
C VAL A 24 -16.35 2.37 -21.94
N SER A 25 -17.42 2.96 -22.51
CA SER A 25 -17.44 3.47 -23.89
C SER A 25 -16.46 4.64 -24.11
N GLU A 26 -16.12 5.39 -23.09
CA GLU A 26 -15.22 6.56 -23.18
C GLU A 26 -13.75 6.14 -23.03
N HIS A 27 -13.49 4.98 -22.45
CA HIS A 27 -12.14 4.58 -22.02
C HIS A 27 -11.14 4.51 -23.17
N VAL A 28 -11.56 4.05 -24.35
CA VAL A 28 -10.69 3.98 -25.52
C VAL A 28 -10.30 5.39 -26.00
N GLY A 29 -11.23 6.34 -25.98
CA GLY A 29 -10.99 7.73 -26.32
C GLY A 29 -10.02 8.41 -25.36
N ASP A 30 -10.24 8.20 -24.05
CA ASP A 30 -9.36 8.70 -22.99
C ASP A 30 -7.95 8.16 -23.13
N LEU A 31 -7.79 6.85 -23.34
CA LEU A 31 -6.49 6.22 -23.60
C LEU A 31 -5.80 6.79 -24.84
N THR A 32 -6.56 7.00 -25.93
CA THR A 32 -6.02 7.56 -27.17
C THR A 32 -5.45 8.96 -26.91
N SER A 33 -6.20 9.81 -26.24
CA SER A 33 -5.76 11.18 -25.88
C SER A 33 -4.48 11.17 -25.03
N ILE A 34 -4.40 10.26 -24.06
CA ILE A 34 -3.19 10.12 -23.22
C ILE A 34 -2.00 9.63 -24.04
N PHE A 35 -2.21 8.68 -24.96
CA PHE A 35 -1.14 8.19 -25.84
C PHE A 35 -0.62 9.26 -26.78
N GLU A 36 -1.47 10.14 -27.27
CA GLU A 36 -1.06 11.31 -28.09
C GLU A 36 -0.16 12.24 -27.28
N ILE A 37 -0.52 12.54 -26.03
CA ILE A 37 0.31 13.35 -25.15
C ILE A 37 1.66 12.70 -24.92
N LEU A 38 1.70 11.39 -24.61
CA LEU A 38 2.94 10.66 -24.41
C LEU A 38 3.83 10.70 -25.65
N ARG A 39 3.26 10.52 -26.86
CA ARG A 39 3.99 10.62 -28.14
C ARG A 39 4.53 12.03 -28.38
N LYS A 40 3.72 13.05 -28.15
CA LYS A 40 4.12 14.46 -28.28
C LYS A 40 5.33 14.79 -27.42
N HIS A 41 5.39 14.25 -26.21
CA HIS A 41 6.49 14.46 -25.27
C HIS A 41 7.59 13.39 -25.36
N LYS A 42 7.55 12.50 -26.35
CA LYS A 42 8.52 11.42 -26.60
C LYS A 42 8.72 10.49 -25.40
N LEU A 43 7.69 10.32 -24.55
CA LEU A 43 7.72 9.41 -23.44
C LEU A 43 7.47 7.97 -23.90
N ARG A 44 8.29 7.05 -23.38
CA ARG A 44 8.17 5.63 -23.66
C ARG A 44 7.70 4.91 -22.41
N ARG A 45 6.80 3.95 -22.58
CA ARG A 45 6.30 3.07 -21.51
C ARG A 45 6.85 1.67 -21.69
N ASN A 46 7.01 0.98 -20.59
CA ASN A 46 7.32 -0.44 -20.64
C ASN A 46 6.01 -1.24 -20.80
N ALA A 47 5.75 -1.72 -22.02
CA ALA A 47 4.52 -2.43 -22.34
C ALA A 47 4.30 -3.69 -21.48
N SER A 48 5.38 -4.37 -21.03
CA SER A 48 5.27 -5.56 -20.19
C SER A 48 4.77 -5.25 -18.76
N LYS A 49 4.84 -3.98 -18.34
CA LYS A 49 4.32 -3.50 -17.05
C LYS A 49 2.95 -2.83 -17.17
N CYS A 50 2.43 -2.66 -18.38
CA CYS A 50 1.12 -2.04 -18.59
C CYS A 50 0.02 -3.11 -18.52
N SER A 51 -1.06 -2.78 -17.83
CA SER A 51 -2.28 -3.58 -17.79
C SER A 51 -3.44 -2.73 -18.31
N PHE A 52 -4.30 -3.31 -19.14
CA PHE A 52 -5.43 -2.61 -19.78
C PHE A 52 -6.74 -3.34 -19.54
N GLY A 53 -7.84 -2.58 -19.47
CA GLY A 53 -9.19 -3.13 -19.36
C GLY A 53 -9.43 -3.98 -18.09
N ILE A 54 -8.70 -3.67 -17.02
CA ILE A 54 -8.83 -4.38 -15.75
C ILE A 54 -9.68 -3.58 -14.78
N GLY A 55 -10.66 -4.26 -14.15
CA GLY A 55 -11.43 -3.67 -13.04
C GLY A 55 -10.65 -3.60 -11.73
N LEU A 56 -9.51 -4.29 -11.66
CA LEU A 56 -8.61 -4.36 -10.51
C LEU A 56 -7.19 -4.08 -10.98
N GLY A 57 -6.49 -3.13 -10.37
CA GLY A 57 -5.14 -2.77 -10.78
C GLY A 57 -4.18 -2.60 -9.62
N LYS A 58 -2.89 -2.91 -9.85
CA LYS A 58 -1.83 -2.52 -8.92
C LYS A 58 -1.44 -1.06 -9.19
N PHE A 59 -1.49 -0.24 -8.15
CA PHE A 59 -1.01 1.13 -8.17
C PHE A 59 -0.31 1.46 -6.86
N LEU A 60 0.89 1.98 -6.93
CA LEU A 60 1.74 2.28 -5.76
C LEU A 60 1.94 1.08 -4.81
N GLY A 61 1.95 -0.14 -5.33
CA GLY A 61 2.08 -1.36 -4.52
C GLY A 61 0.79 -1.85 -3.87
N TYR A 62 -0.31 -1.13 -4.01
CA TYR A 62 -1.64 -1.50 -3.51
C TYR A 62 -2.53 -2.06 -4.62
N MET A 63 -3.61 -2.72 -4.22
CA MET A 63 -4.66 -3.17 -5.15
C MET A 63 -5.80 -2.15 -5.14
N MET A 64 -6.07 -1.57 -6.30
CA MET A 64 -7.23 -0.70 -6.51
C MET A 64 -8.41 -1.59 -6.93
N THR A 65 -9.50 -1.56 -6.17
CA THR A 65 -10.71 -2.36 -6.41
C THR A 65 -11.93 -1.46 -6.46
N HIS A 66 -13.09 -2.00 -6.85
CA HIS A 66 -14.35 -1.26 -6.77
C HIS A 66 -14.74 -0.90 -5.33
N GLY A 67 -14.29 -1.67 -4.34
CA GLY A 67 -14.54 -1.43 -2.92
C GLY A 67 -13.59 -0.41 -2.29
N GLY A 68 -12.50 -0.06 -2.98
CA GLY A 68 -11.49 0.85 -2.48
C GLY A 68 -10.06 0.35 -2.68
N ILE A 69 -9.18 0.73 -1.76
CA ILE A 69 -7.77 0.33 -1.79
C ILE A 69 -7.56 -0.85 -0.85
N GLU A 70 -6.99 -1.91 -1.38
CA GLU A 70 -6.71 -3.14 -0.65
C GLU A 70 -5.22 -3.44 -0.60
N VAL A 71 -4.82 -4.22 0.39
CA VAL A 71 -3.45 -4.75 0.48
C VAL A 71 -3.19 -5.71 -0.67
N ASN A 72 -2.01 -5.65 -1.25
CA ASN A 72 -1.58 -6.63 -2.23
C ASN A 72 -1.53 -8.04 -1.60
N PRO A 73 -2.30 -9.03 -2.13
CA PRO A 73 -2.32 -10.39 -1.59
C PRO A 73 -0.94 -11.05 -1.52
N ASP A 74 -0.03 -10.70 -2.41
CA ASP A 74 1.34 -11.23 -2.40
C ASP A 74 2.12 -10.77 -1.18
N GLN A 75 1.89 -9.53 -0.72
CA GLN A 75 2.50 -9.01 0.51
C GLN A 75 1.96 -9.74 1.74
N ILE A 76 0.65 -10.00 1.79
CA ILE A 76 0.03 -10.78 2.87
C ILE A 76 0.59 -12.20 2.89
N LYS A 77 0.65 -12.86 1.74
CA LYS A 77 1.24 -14.20 1.63
C LYS A 77 2.69 -14.22 2.09
N ALA A 78 3.48 -13.21 1.69
CA ALA A 78 4.88 -13.11 2.09
C ALA A 78 5.02 -13.04 3.62
N ILE A 79 4.17 -12.26 4.32
CA ILE A 79 4.20 -12.15 5.77
C ILE A 79 3.69 -13.44 6.45
N ASN A 80 2.61 -14.03 5.94
CA ASN A 80 2.06 -15.26 6.50
C ASN A 80 3.04 -16.44 6.39
N ASN A 81 3.87 -16.47 5.35
CA ASN A 81 4.89 -17.49 5.15
C ASN A 81 6.18 -17.24 5.94
N LEU A 82 6.36 -16.05 6.55
CA LEU A 82 7.54 -15.80 7.38
C LEU A 82 7.56 -16.71 8.59
N GLN A 83 8.75 -17.26 8.87
CA GLN A 83 9.05 -17.88 10.15
C GLN A 83 9.38 -16.82 11.20
N PRO A 84 9.24 -17.12 12.50
CA PRO A 84 9.69 -16.21 13.54
C PRO A 84 11.14 -15.79 13.32
N PRO A 85 11.45 -14.49 13.37
CA PRO A 85 12.80 -13.97 13.18
C PRO A 85 13.81 -14.60 14.16
N ARG A 86 14.97 -14.98 13.66
CA ARG A 86 16.05 -15.61 14.44
C ARG A 86 17.23 -14.69 14.69
N ASN A 87 17.22 -13.52 14.08
CA ASN A 87 18.29 -12.54 14.18
C ASN A 87 17.77 -11.13 13.88
N PRO A 88 18.50 -10.07 14.25
CA PRO A 88 18.08 -8.68 14.04
C PRO A 88 17.82 -8.33 12.56
N LYS A 89 18.54 -8.93 11.61
CA LYS A 89 18.31 -8.67 10.18
C LYS A 89 16.93 -9.16 9.72
N GLU A 90 16.48 -10.29 10.25
CA GLU A 90 15.14 -10.82 9.96
C GLU A 90 14.04 -9.96 10.61
N VAL A 91 14.28 -9.41 11.81
CA VAL A 91 13.38 -8.43 12.43
C VAL A 91 13.33 -7.16 11.58
N GLN A 92 14.46 -6.68 11.10
CA GLN A 92 14.52 -5.51 10.22
C GLN A 92 13.73 -5.74 8.92
N LYS A 93 13.82 -6.95 8.35
CA LYS A 93 13.00 -7.33 7.20
C LYS A 93 11.51 -7.32 7.54
N LEU A 94 11.11 -7.91 8.68
CA LEU A 94 9.73 -7.92 9.15
C LEU A 94 9.20 -6.50 9.36
N THR A 95 9.93 -5.65 10.08
CA THR A 95 9.51 -4.26 10.34
C THR A 95 9.43 -3.43 9.06
N GLY A 96 10.31 -3.66 8.08
CA GLY A 96 10.22 -3.05 6.75
C GLY A 96 8.94 -3.45 6.00
N MET A 97 8.57 -4.74 6.05
CA MET A 97 7.31 -5.21 5.47
C MET A 97 6.09 -4.61 6.19
N MET A 98 6.16 -4.44 7.52
CA MET A 98 5.10 -3.81 8.31
C MET A 98 4.97 -2.32 8.00
N ALA A 99 6.08 -1.62 7.80
CA ALA A 99 6.07 -0.21 7.42
C ALA A 99 5.38 0.00 6.05
N ALA A 100 5.58 -0.91 5.10
CA ALA A 100 4.88 -0.88 3.81
C ALA A 100 3.36 -1.10 3.93
N LEU A 101 2.89 -1.71 5.02
CA LEU A 101 1.48 -2.00 5.28
C LEU A 101 0.86 -1.12 6.38
N ASN A 102 1.56 -0.10 6.86
CA ASN A 102 1.14 0.70 8.01
C ASN A 102 -0.25 1.32 7.85
N TRP A 103 -0.64 1.70 6.64
CA TRP A 103 -1.95 2.27 6.32
C TRP A 103 -3.11 1.30 6.58
N PHE A 104 -2.85 0.00 6.47
CA PHE A 104 -3.84 -1.05 6.71
C PHE A 104 -3.78 -1.63 8.13
N ILE A 105 -2.84 -1.20 8.95
CA ILE A 105 -2.69 -1.68 10.31
C ILE A 105 -3.04 -0.55 11.26
N SER A 106 -4.27 -0.59 11.79
CA SER A 106 -4.67 0.37 12.81
C SER A 106 -3.71 0.33 14.00
N ARG A 107 -3.21 1.50 14.43
CA ARG A 107 -2.23 1.63 15.51
C ARG A 107 -0.98 0.76 15.26
N SER A 108 -0.45 0.82 14.06
CA SER A 108 0.69 -0.01 13.61
C SER A 108 1.92 0.15 14.52
N ALA A 109 2.20 1.37 14.99
CA ALA A 109 3.31 1.64 15.90
C ALA A 109 3.20 0.87 17.21
N ASP A 110 2.00 0.85 17.82
CA ASP A 110 1.76 0.12 19.08
C ASP A 110 1.85 -1.39 18.86
N LYS A 111 1.19 -1.88 17.82
CA LYS A 111 1.18 -3.31 17.49
C LYS A 111 2.55 -3.87 17.10
N CYS A 112 3.42 -3.05 16.52
CA CYS A 112 4.77 -3.48 16.12
C CYS A 112 5.86 -3.09 17.13
N ARG A 113 5.49 -2.43 18.23
CA ARG A 113 6.43 -1.97 19.26
C ARG A 113 7.41 -3.03 19.74
N PRO A 114 7.00 -4.28 20.05
CA PRO A 114 7.94 -5.31 20.50
C PRO A 114 9.06 -5.58 19.50
N PHE A 115 8.77 -5.52 18.20
CA PHE A 115 9.77 -5.72 17.15
C PHE A 115 10.74 -4.56 17.05
N PHE A 116 10.28 -3.32 17.21
CA PHE A 116 11.14 -2.15 17.20
C PHE A 116 12.08 -2.14 18.41
N LEU A 117 11.62 -2.58 19.58
CA LEU A 117 12.46 -2.70 20.77
C LEU A 117 13.60 -3.70 20.57
N LEU A 118 13.39 -4.79 19.83
CA LEU A 118 14.46 -5.74 19.50
C LEU A 118 15.55 -5.12 18.61
N LEU A 119 15.22 -4.17 17.75
CA LEU A 119 16.21 -3.49 16.90
C LEU A 119 17.14 -2.59 17.71
N HIS A 120 16.71 -2.10 18.87
CA HIS A 120 17.57 -1.33 19.78
C HIS A 120 18.51 -2.22 20.61
N LYS A 121 18.14 -3.49 20.87
CA LYS A 121 18.93 -4.46 21.65
C LYS A 121 19.75 -5.41 20.77
N TRP A 122 20.47 -4.88 19.81
CA TRP A 122 21.18 -5.63 18.77
C TRP A 122 22.14 -6.71 19.30
N LYS A 123 22.79 -6.47 20.44
CA LYS A 123 23.78 -7.40 21.03
C LYS A 123 23.16 -8.55 21.82
N GLU A 124 21.95 -8.35 22.33
CA GLU A 124 21.21 -9.32 23.15
C GLU A 124 19.89 -9.67 22.47
N PHE A 125 19.99 -10.24 21.27
CA PHE A 125 18.80 -10.62 20.52
C PHE A 125 18.10 -11.80 21.18
N GLU A 126 16.89 -11.59 21.66
CA GLU A 126 16.02 -12.62 22.20
C GLU A 126 14.60 -12.43 21.64
N TRP A 127 14.10 -13.45 20.96
CA TRP A 127 12.73 -13.48 20.46
C TRP A 127 11.78 -13.90 21.60
N SER A 128 11.30 -12.91 22.35
CA SER A 128 10.47 -13.11 23.56
C SER A 128 9.07 -13.65 23.24
N ASP A 129 8.38 -14.17 24.26
CA ASP A 129 6.99 -14.62 24.17
C ASP A 129 6.05 -13.49 23.73
N GLU A 130 6.32 -12.24 24.14
CA GLU A 130 5.59 -11.07 23.67
C GLU A 130 5.72 -10.89 22.15
N CYS A 131 6.91 -11.11 21.60
CA CYS A 131 7.14 -11.06 20.16
C CYS A 131 6.42 -12.21 19.44
N VAL A 132 6.41 -13.41 20.01
CA VAL A 132 5.68 -14.56 19.46
C VAL A 132 4.19 -14.24 19.38
N MET A 133 3.58 -13.78 20.47
CA MET A 133 2.16 -13.43 20.49
C MET A 133 1.82 -12.31 19.53
N THR A 134 2.63 -11.24 19.52
CA THR A 134 2.44 -10.10 18.62
C THR A 134 2.53 -10.53 17.16
N PHE A 135 3.48 -11.39 16.82
CA PHE A 135 3.66 -11.90 15.48
C PHE A 135 2.48 -12.75 15.00
N GLN A 136 1.93 -13.59 15.87
CA GLN A 136 0.74 -14.38 15.57
C GLN A 136 -0.50 -13.50 15.40
N GLN A 137 -0.72 -12.55 16.30
CA GLN A 137 -1.83 -11.58 16.21
C GLN A 137 -1.75 -10.76 14.91
N LEU A 138 -0.55 -10.36 14.52
CA LEU A 138 -0.33 -9.62 13.29
C LEU A 138 -0.69 -10.44 12.05
N LYS A 139 -0.26 -11.70 11.97
CA LYS A 139 -0.65 -12.62 10.89
C LYS A 139 -2.16 -12.83 10.83
N GLN A 140 -2.79 -13.03 11.98
CA GLN A 140 -4.24 -13.17 12.07
C GLN A 140 -4.96 -11.91 11.60
N TYR A 141 -4.50 -10.73 12.01
CA TYR A 141 -5.04 -9.45 11.58
C TYR A 141 -4.93 -9.26 10.05
N LEU A 142 -3.77 -9.55 9.48
CA LEU A 142 -3.52 -9.43 8.04
C LEU A 142 -4.21 -10.51 7.21
N SER A 143 -4.71 -11.58 7.81
CA SER A 143 -5.55 -12.56 7.10
C SER A 143 -6.89 -11.99 6.66
N ARG A 144 -7.34 -10.89 7.29
CA ARG A 144 -8.54 -10.13 6.93
C ARG A 144 -8.24 -8.63 7.04
N PRO A 145 -7.40 -8.08 6.16
CA PRO A 145 -7.03 -6.69 6.23
C PRO A 145 -8.25 -5.79 5.95
N PRO A 146 -8.32 -4.63 6.59
CA PRO A 146 -9.36 -3.66 6.27
C PRO A 146 -9.17 -3.13 4.84
N ILE A 147 -10.29 -2.80 4.20
CA ILE A 147 -10.32 -2.10 2.91
C ILE A 147 -10.40 -0.62 3.22
N MET A 148 -9.56 0.19 2.58
CA MET A 148 -9.69 1.64 2.62
C MET A 148 -10.67 2.07 1.54
N SER A 149 -11.87 2.44 1.93
CA SER A 149 -12.91 2.99 1.04
C SER A 149 -12.86 4.52 1.01
N SER A 150 -13.40 5.08 -0.05
CA SER A 150 -13.65 6.53 -0.08
C SER A 150 -14.71 6.88 0.96
N PRO A 151 -14.60 8.05 1.61
CA PRO A 151 -15.64 8.55 2.51
C PRO A 151 -16.99 8.63 1.80
N VAL A 152 -18.07 8.34 2.51
CA VAL A 152 -19.42 8.54 2.01
C VAL A 152 -19.75 10.03 2.06
N VAL A 153 -20.60 10.49 1.15
CA VAL A 153 -21.09 11.88 1.15
C VAL A 153 -21.71 12.17 2.53
N ASP A 154 -21.35 13.30 3.13
CA ASP A 154 -21.75 13.74 4.47
C ASP A 154 -21.14 12.96 5.65
N GLU A 155 -20.16 12.08 5.42
CA GLU A 155 -19.39 11.45 6.49
C GLU A 155 -18.48 12.47 7.19
N VAL A 156 -18.58 12.54 8.52
CA VAL A 156 -17.73 13.42 9.30
C VAL A 156 -16.33 12.78 9.45
N LEU A 157 -15.35 13.36 8.77
CA LEU A 157 -13.97 12.95 8.89
C LEU A 157 -13.31 13.62 10.10
N LEU A 158 -12.90 12.82 11.07
CA LEU A 158 -12.14 13.32 12.21
C LEU A 158 -10.65 13.23 11.91
N PRO A 159 -9.88 14.32 11.98
CA PRO A 159 -8.44 14.27 11.83
C PRO A 159 -7.82 13.46 12.98
N ILE A 160 -7.03 12.45 12.66
CA ILE A 160 -6.20 11.76 13.64
C ILE A 160 -5.00 12.68 13.92
N LEU A 161 -5.14 13.52 14.95
CA LEU A 161 -4.00 14.27 15.47
C LEU A 161 -3.08 13.26 16.17
N GLN A 162 -1.94 12.96 15.56
CA GLN A 162 -0.85 12.31 16.27
C GLN A 162 -0.45 13.23 17.41
N GLN A 163 -0.74 12.84 18.66
CA GLN A 163 -0.14 13.51 19.80
C GLN A 163 1.38 13.34 19.66
N PRO A 164 2.15 14.43 19.71
CA PRO A 164 3.59 14.30 19.79
C PRO A 164 3.90 13.47 21.04
N SER A 165 4.66 12.40 20.87
CA SER A 165 5.22 11.65 22.00
C SER A 165 5.96 12.64 22.88
N MET A 166 5.44 12.87 24.08
CA MET A 166 6.15 13.64 25.09
C MET A 166 7.49 12.97 25.40
N PRO A 167 8.52 13.75 25.69
CA PRO A 167 9.89 13.29 25.87
C PRO A 167 10.06 12.36 27.07
#